data_f665bbec550c355c40d06dbe08317111
#
_entry.id   f665bbec550c355c40d06dbe08317111
#
_cell.length_a   1.000
_cell.length_b   1.000
_cell.length_c   1.000
_cell.angle_alpha   90.00
_cell.angle_beta   90.00
_cell.angle_gamma   90.00
#
_symmetry.space_group_name_H-M   'P 1'
#
loop_
_entity.id
_entity.type
_entity.pdbx_description
1 polymer ?
#
loop_
_entity_poly.entity_id
_entity_poly.type
_entity_poly.pdbx_seq_one_letter_code
_entity_poly.pdbx_strand_id
1 'polypeptide(L)' 'MKVRVYAPPLADPSAIDADGMVELPDGATLGELLALLRVPLRPLAALLCMVNWRRASLRTTLRDGDSVGFVGLLPGG' A
#
# COMPACT_ATOMS: atom_id res chain seq x y z
N MET A 1 -10.58 7.95 6.69
CA MET A 1 -9.80 6.97 7.46
C MET A 1 -8.31 7.13 7.21
N LYS A 2 -7.49 6.70 8.11
CA LYS A 2 -6.04 6.71 7.92
C LYS A 2 -5.49 5.30 8.03
N VAL A 3 -4.55 4.98 7.14
CA VAL A 3 -3.83 3.71 7.15
C VAL A 3 -2.34 3.96 7.21
N ARG A 4 -1.61 3.07 7.89
CA ARG A 4 -0.15 3.13 7.93
C ARG A 4 0.40 2.46 6.68
N VAL A 5 1.39 3.09 6.05
CA VAL A 5 1.98 2.57 4.82
C VAL A 5 3.48 2.44 4.95
N TYR A 6 3.98 1.25 4.68
CA TYR A 6 5.41 0.99 4.52
C TYR A 6 5.69 0.96 3.03
N ALA A 7 5.93 2.13 2.45
CA ALA A 7 5.94 2.32 1.01
C ALA A 7 7.10 1.58 0.32
N PRO A 8 6.85 1.00 -0.87
CA PRO A 8 7.93 0.45 -1.67
C PRO A 8 8.80 1.58 -2.27
N PRO A 9 10.03 1.28 -2.71
CA PRO A 9 10.95 2.32 -3.20
C PRO A 9 10.44 3.18 -4.35
N LEU A 10 9.52 2.64 -5.17
CA LEU A 10 8.99 3.35 -6.33
C LEU A 10 7.73 4.16 -6.04
N ALA A 11 7.26 4.14 -4.81
CA ALA A 11 6.05 4.87 -4.45
C ALA A 11 6.33 6.37 -4.35
N ASP A 12 5.31 7.18 -4.69
CA ASP A 12 5.36 8.62 -4.48
C ASP A 12 5.06 8.91 -3.00
N PRO A 13 6.01 9.45 -2.23
CA PRO A 13 5.80 9.67 -0.81
C PRO A 13 4.94 10.90 -0.49
N SER A 14 4.54 11.68 -1.49
CA SER A 14 3.83 12.95 -1.23
C SER A 14 2.48 12.75 -0.54
N ALA A 15 1.85 11.59 -0.68
CA ALA A 15 0.58 11.27 -0.03
C ALA A 15 0.75 10.74 1.39
N ILE A 16 1.98 10.47 1.81
CA ILE A 16 2.30 9.91 3.12
C ILE A 16 2.68 11.04 4.06
N ASP A 17 1.98 11.15 5.21
CA ASP A 17 2.26 12.23 6.17
C ASP A 17 3.52 11.92 7.01
N ALA A 18 3.84 12.85 7.92
CA ALA A 18 5.05 12.73 8.75
C ALA A 18 5.02 11.51 9.68
N ASP A 19 3.84 10.97 9.95
CA ASP A 19 3.67 9.80 10.81
C ASP A 19 3.64 8.48 10.02
N GLY A 20 3.84 8.55 8.72
CA GLY A 20 3.79 7.36 7.86
C GLY A 20 2.37 6.91 7.53
N MET A 21 1.40 7.80 7.66
CA MET A 21 -0.01 7.50 7.43
C MET A 21 -0.50 8.13 6.13
N VAL A 22 -1.52 7.52 5.55
CA VAL A 22 -2.20 8.04 4.36
C VAL A 22 -3.68 8.19 4.67
N GLU A 23 -4.22 9.36 4.34
CA GLU A 23 -5.65 9.63 4.47
C GLU A 23 -6.40 9.12 3.25
N LEU A 24 -7.43 8.34 3.47
CA LEU A 24 -8.26 7.75 2.41
C LEU A 24 -9.74 7.90 2.74
N PRO A 25 -10.61 7.97 1.71
CA PRO A 25 -12.05 7.90 1.96
C PRO A 25 -12.41 6.53 2.55
N ASP A 26 -13.47 6.49 3.35
CA ASP A 26 -13.99 5.24 3.89
C ASP A 26 -14.40 4.32 2.73
N GLY A 27 -14.08 3.05 2.86
CA GLY A 27 -14.37 2.07 1.83
C GLY A 27 -13.31 1.97 0.72
N ALA A 28 -12.24 2.75 0.79
CA ALA A 28 -11.18 2.67 -0.20
C ALA A 28 -10.52 1.28 -0.20
N THR A 29 -10.10 0.85 -1.38
CA THR A 29 -9.43 -0.44 -1.57
C THR A 29 -7.91 -0.29 -1.60
N LEU A 30 -7.23 -1.42 -1.48
CA LEU A 30 -5.77 -1.45 -1.63
C LEU A 30 -5.34 -0.90 -2.99
N GLY A 31 -6.07 -1.25 -4.06
CA GLY A 31 -5.78 -0.74 -5.40
C GLY A 31 -5.86 0.78 -5.48
N GLU A 32 -6.85 1.37 -4.81
CA GLU A 32 -6.99 2.83 -4.76
C GLU A 32 -5.83 3.48 -3.99
N LEU A 33 -5.37 2.86 -2.92
CA LEU A 33 -4.19 3.34 -2.20
C LEU A 33 -2.94 3.30 -3.11
N LEU A 34 -2.75 2.20 -3.84
CA LEU A 34 -1.60 2.08 -4.73
C LEU A 34 -1.64 3.10 -5.87
N ALA A 35 -2.84 3.41 -6.38
CA ALA A 35 -2.99 4.46 -7.37
C ALA A 35 -2.60 5.83 -6.80
N LEU A 36 -3.00 6.10 -5.57
CA LEU A 36 -2.63 7.34 -4.89
C LEU A 36 -1.12 7.46 -4.69
N LEU A 37 -0.46 6.35 -4.36
CA LEU A 37 0.99 6.29 -4.20
C LEU A 37 1.74 6.22 -5.53
N ARG A 38 1.02 6.16 -6.64
CA ARG A 38 1.58 6.08 -7.99
C ARG A 38 2.53 4.90 -8.16
N VAL A 39 2.18 3.77 -7.57
CA VAL A 39 2.97 2.55 -7.71
C VAL A 39 2.70 1.95 -9.09
N PRO A 40 3.72 1.77 -9.95
CA PRO A 40 3.52 1.18 -11.27
C PRO A 40 3.02 -0.27 -11.16
N LEU A 41 2.04 -0.63 -12.00
CA LEU A 41 1.44 -1.97 -11.95
C LEU A 41 2.42 -3.09 -12.27
N ARG A 42 3.34 -2.85 -13.21
CA ARG A 42 4.30 -3.88 -13.59
C ARG A 42 5.29 -4.24 -12.49
N PRO A 43 5.97 -3.26 -11.87
CA PRO A 43 6.74 -3.58 -10.68
C PRO A 43 5.89 -4.16 -9.56
N LEU A 44 4.62 -3.76 -9.47
CA LEU A 44 3.71 -4.30 -8.47
C LEU A 44 3.52 -5.80 -8.61
N ALA A 45 3.56 -6.34 -9.83
CA ALA A 45 3.44 -7.78 -10.04
C ALA A 45 4.58 -8.57 -9.37
N ALA A 46 5.71 -7.92 -9.10
CA ALA A 46 6.84 -8.54 -8.41
C ALA A 46 6.80 -8.32 -6.89
N LEU A 47 5.77 -7.68 -6.39
CA LEU A 47 5.60 -7.39 -4.97
C LEU A 47 4.43 -8.18 -4.40
N LEU A 48 4.57 -8.56 -3.15
CA LEU A 48 3.49 -9.13 -2.37
C LEU A 48 2.91 -8.02 -1.50
N CYS A 49 1.65 -7.67 -1.74
CA CYS A 49 0.97 -6.66 -0.94
C CYS A 49 0.34 -7.31 0.28
N MET A 50 0.53 -6.71 1.44
CA MET A 50 0.01 -7.23 2.69
C MET A 50 -0.77 -6.16 3.44
N VAL A 51 -1.88 -6.55 4.03
CA VAL A 51 -2.66 -5.72 4.93
C VAL A 51 -2.67 -6.41 6.29
N ASN A 52 -2.18 -5.72 7.31
CA ASN A 52 -2.01 -6.26 8.66
C ASN A 52 -1.22 -7.58 8.64
N TRP A 53 -0.15 -7.61 7.81
CA TRP A 53 0.77 -8.75 7.68
C TRP A 53 0.16 -10.00 7.08
N ARG A 54 -0.97 -9.86 6.36
CA ARG A 54 -1.60 -10.93 5.60
C ARG A 54 -1.66 -10.56 4.14
N ARG A 55 -1.52 -11.55 3.26
CA ARG A 55 -1.65 -11.31 1.82
C ARG A 55 -2.99 -10.67 1.52
N ALA A 56 -2.95 -9.69 0.62
CA ALA A 56 -4.16 -8.99 0.21
C ALA A 56 -4.14 -8.77 -1.30
N SER A 57 -5.32 -8.66 -1.88
CA SER A 57 -5.48 -8.33 -3.29
C SER A 57 -5.78 -6.84 -3.45
N LEU A 58 -5.73 -6.36 -4.68
CA LEU A 58 -6.08 -4.98 -4.99
C LEU A 58 -7.54 -4.65 -4.66
N ARG A 59 -8.38 -5.67 -4.55
CA ARG A 59 -9.81 -5.50 -4.22
C ARG A 59 -10.09 -5.45 -2.73
N THR A 60 -9.08 -5.71 -1.91
CA THR A 60 -9.26 -5.69 -0.45
C THR A 60 -9.66 -4.29 0.00
N THR A 61 -10.79 -4.21 0.71
CA THR A 61 -11.24 -2.95 1.32
C THR A 61 -10.42 -2.67 2.57
N LEU A 62 -9.86 -1.48 2.64
CA LEU A 62 -9.07 -1.06 3.80
C LEU A 62 -9.98 -0.52 4.90
N ARG A 63 -9.48 -0.57 6.12
CA ARG A 63 -10.16 -0.05 7.30
C ARG A 63 -9.25 0.92 8.03
N ASP A 64 -9.86 1.81 8.78
CA ASP A 64 -9.09 2.76 9.58
C ASP A 64 -8.12 2.02 10.51
N GLY A 65 -6.88 2.49 10.51
CA GLY A 65 -5.83 1.89 11.34
C GLY A 65 -5.11 0.70 10.72
N ASP A 66 -5.52 0.24 9.53
CA ASP A 66 -4.82 -0.86 8.85
C ASP A 66 -3.36 -0.50 8.56
N SER A 67 -2.51 -1.52 8.56
CA SER A 67 -1.12 -1.39 8.16
C SER A 67 -0.92 -2.06 6.81
N VAL A 68 -0.39 -1.33 5.84
CA VAL A 68 -0.17 -1.83 4.48
C VAL A 68 1.33 -1.95 4.25
N GLY A 69 1.78 -3.13 3.90
CA GLY A 69 3.18 -3.40 3.63
C GLY A 69 3.39 -4.08 2.28
N PHE A 70 4.65 -4.15 1.87
CA PHE A 70 5.04 -4.74 0.60
C PHE A 70 6.28 -5.59 0.82
N VAL A 71 6.27 -6.79 0.25
CA VAL A 71 7.41 -7.70 0.32
C VAL A 71 7.85 -8.02 -1.10
N GLY A 72 9.12 -7.78 -1.39
CA GLY A 72 9.66 -8.11 -2.71
C GLY A 72 9.67 -9.61 -2.94
N LEU A 73 9.21 -10.03 -4.12
CA LEU A 73 9.22 -11.43 -4.50
C LEU A 73 10.50 -11.84 -5.22
N LEU A 74 11.31 -10.87 -5.61
CA LEU A 74 12.57 -11.13 -6.32
C LEU A 74 13.71 -11.32 -5.35
N PRO A 75 14.71 -12.18 -5.68
CA PRO A 75 15.87 -12.36 -4.83
C PRO A 75 16.56 -11.02 -4.57
N GLY A 76 16.89 -10.77 -3.32
CA GLY A 76 17.54 -9.54 -2.91
C GLY A 76 16.63 -8.32 -2.83
N GLY A 77 15.37 -8.50 -3.13
CA GLY A 77 14.38 -7.41 -3.11
C GLY A 77 13.67 -7.30 -1.79
#